data_405571fde3b82a247de632d6c82d910d
#
_entry.id   405571fde3b82a247de632d6c82d910d
#
_cell.length_a   1.000
_cell.length_b   1.000
_cell.length_c   1.000
_cell.angle_alpha   90.00
_cell.angle_beta   90.00
_cell.angle_gamma   90.00
#
_symmetry.space_group_name_H-M   'P 1'
#
loop_
_entity.id
_entity.type
_entity.pdbx_description
1 polymer ?
#
loop_
_entity_poly.entity_id
_entity_poly.type
_entity_poly.pdbx_seq_one_letter_code
_entity_poly.pdbx_strand_id
1 'polypeptide(L)'
;MREKYLDVLKKHNIKYFYHFTSINNLDSILENGICNRLYMDKTGIKYNYTDKNRFDNQMGCISFSLDYANKSMLLYKQKRSSNDWVIIQLDAEKILTNFYDKIYYCKYNASSPTVIKILNNNKNYLKTIQAFNNMFDESGKLNFQAEMMLEGNVSCEYVQKIYVDSLQTKFIVQQLIEDNNYKNIEVIIKKEMF
;
A
#
# COMPACT_ATOMS: atom_id res chain seq x y z
N MET A 1 2.71 13.35 -19.70
CA MET A 1 3.61 12.86 -18.61
C MET A 1 3.03 11.63 -17.95
N ARG A 2 1.78 11.62 -17.54
CA ARG A 2 1.06 10.48 -16.93
C ARG A 2 1.20 9.18 -17.75
N GLU A 3 1.01 9.25 -19.08
CA GLU A 3 1.08 8.07 -19.96
C GLU A 3 2.37 7.27 -19.79
N LYS A 4 3.53 7.94 -19.61
CA LYS A 4 4.80 7.24 -19.39
C LYS A 4 4.80 6.33 -18.16
N TYR A 5 4.07 6.71 -17.09
CA TYR A 5 3.94 5.88 -15.89
C TYR A 5 2.99 4.70 -16.13
N LEU A 6 1.91 4.92 -16.89
CA LEU A 6 1.00 3.84 -17.31
C LEU A 6 1.72 2.83 -18.24
N ASP A 7 2.61 3.31 -19.09
CA ASP A 7 3.43 2.44 -19.95
C ASP A 7 4.35 1.52 -19.15
N VAL A 8 4.88 1.98 -18.00
CA VAL A 8 5.66 1.10 -17.09
C VAL A 8 4.78 0.00 -16.52
N LEU A 9 3.54 0.31 -16.07
CA LEU A 9 2.61 -0.74 -15.61
C LEU A 9 2.37 -1.78 -16.69
N LYS A 10 2.06 -1.34 -17.92
CA LYS A 10 1.80 -2.21 -19.07
C LYS A 10 3.03 -3.06 -19.40
N LYS A 11 4.20 -2.44 -19.52
CA LYS A 11 5.48 -3.11 -19.82
C LYS A 11 5.78 -4.25 -18.85
N HIS A 12 5.53 -4.05 -17.56
CA HIS A 12 5.82 -5.02 -16.52
C HIS A 12 4.60 -5.81 -16.06
N ASN A 13 3.44 -5.65 -16.75
CA ASN A 13 2.18 -6.32 -16.44
C ASN A 13 1.70 -6.13 -14.99
N ILE A 14 1.97 -4.96 -14.41
CA ILE A 14 1.52 -4.60 -13.05
C ILE A 14 0.06 -4.16 -13.12
N LYS A 15 -0.82 -4.92 -12.47
CA LYS A 15 -2.26 -4.65 -12.46
C LYS A 15 -2.75 -4.07 -11.14
N TYR A 16 -2.06 -4.41 -10.04
CA TYR A 16 -2.54 -4.11 -8.71
C TYR A 16 -1.44 -3.56 -7.82
N PHE A 17 -1.87 -2.71 -6.90
CA PHE A 17 -1.10 -2.33 -5.73
C PHE A 17 -1.69 -2.96 -4.48
N TYR A 18 -0.86 -3.21 -3.49
CA TYR A 18 -1.26 -3.89 -2.26
C TYR A 18 -0.89 -3.07 -1.03
N HIS A 19 -1.85 -2.93 -0.15
CA HIS A 19 -1.65 -2.36 1.18
C HIS A 19 -2.05 -3.42 2.21
N PHE A 20 -1.22 -3.68 3.22
CA PHE A 20 -1.58 -4.57 4.30
C PHE A 20 -1.69 -3.80 5.61
N THR A 21 -2.69 -4.16 6.42
CA THR A 21 -3.00 -3.48 7.66
C THR A 21 -3.62 -4.43 8.68
N SER A 22 -3.65 -4.02 9.97
CA SER A 22 -4.45 -4.72 10.96
C SER A 22 -5.93 -4.63 10.62
N ILE A 23 -6.68 -5.70 10.85
CA ILE A 23 -8.14 -5.73 10.68
C ILE A 23 -8.83 -4.61 11.49
N ASN A 24 -8.26 -4.22 12.62
CA ASN A 24 -8.80 -3.15 13.47
C ASN A 24 -8.79 -1.76 12.82
N ASN A 25 -8.09 -1.60 11.69
CA ASN A 25 -8.12 -0.36 10.92
C ASN A 25 -9.16 -0.39 9.79
N LEU A 26 -9.74 -1.57 9.51
CA LEU A 26 -10.52 -1.76 8.29
C LEU A 26 -11.81 -0.95 8.28
N ASP A 27 -12.51 -0.87 9.40
CA ASP A 27 -13.73 -0.08 9.52
C ASP A 27 -13.45 1.40 9.19
N SER A 28 -12.42 1.98 9.81
CA SER A 28 -11.99 3.35 9.51
C SER A 28 -11.53 3.53 8.06
N ILE A 29 -10.93 2.51 7.45
CA ILE A 29 -10.54 2.54 6.03
C ILE A 29 -11.77 2.53 5.12
N LEU A 30 -12.77 1.73 5.44
CA LEU A 30 -14.02 1.69 4.68
C LEU A 30 -14.75 3.03 4.76
N GLU A 31 -14.78 3.66 5.93
CA GLU A 31 -15.42 4.95 6.13
C GLU A 31 -14.65 6.13 5.49
N ASN A 32 -13.33 6.20 5.70
CA ASN A 32 -12.52 7.38 5.40
C ASN A 32 -11.52 7.20 4.24
N GLY A 33 -11.39 5.98 3.70
CA GLY A 33 -10.32 5.59 2.77
C GLY A 33 -9.03 5.22 3.51
N ILE A 34 -8.00 4.83 2.75
CA ILE A 34 -6.67 4.61 3.29
C ILE A 34 -6.04 5.99 3.50
N CYS A 35 -5.92 6.39 4.76
CA CYS A 35 -5.40 7.69 5.16
C CYS A 35 -3.95 7.61 5.63
N ASN A 36 -3.16 8.63 5.32
CA ASN A 36 -1.83 8.76 5.89
C ASN A 36 -1.88 9.20 7.37
N ARG A 37 -0.82 8.91 8.12
CA ARG A 37 -0.79 9.17 9.57
C ARG A 37 -0.94 10.65 9.90
N LEU A 38 -0.32 11.54 9.13
CA LEU A 38 -0.40 12.97 9.35
C LEU A 38 -1.85 13.49 9.26
N TYR A 39 -2.62 12.95 8.31
CA TYR A 39 -4.04 13.27 8.16
C TYR A 39 -4.86 12.73 9.34
N MET A 40 -4.65 11.46 9.72
CA MET A 40 -5.36 10.83 10.84
C MET A 40 -5.10 11.55 12.16
N ASP A 41 -3.85 11.91 12.43
CA ASP A 41 -3.48 12.68 13.63
C ASP A 41 -4.16 14.06 13.67
N LYS A 42 -4.29 14.73 12.53
CA LYS A 42 -4.96 16.05 12.42
C LYS A 42 -6.47 15.97 12.57
N THR A 43 -7.09 14.89 12.11
CA THR A 43 -8.56 14.72 12.10
C THR A 43 -9.08 13.94 13.30
N GLY A 44 -8.19 13.39 14.14
CA GLY A 44 -8.57 12.57 15.30
C GLY A 44 -9.05 11.16 14.94
N ILE A 45 -8.84 10.71 13.69
CA ILE A 45 -9.16 9.34 13.27
C ILE A 45 -8.24 8.37 14.02
N LYS A 46 -8.85 7.45 14.77
CA LYS A 46 -8.12 6.42 15.50
C LYS A 46 -7.60 5.35 14.55
N TYR A 47 -6.36 4.92 14.75
CA TYR A 47 -5.74 3.85 13.97
C TYR A 47 -4.77 3.02 14.81
N ASN A 48 -4.60 1.77 14.40
CA ASN A 48 -3.65 0.85 15.01
C ASN A 48 -2.37 0.78 14.18
N TYR A 49 -1.23 0.91 14.82
CA TYR A 49 0.09 0.80 14.19
C TYR A 49 1.01 -0.11 14.99
N THR A 50 1.85 -0.85 14.29
CA THR A 50 2.87 -1.73 14.90
C THR A 50 4.20 -1.01 15.12
N ASP A 51 4.45 0.06 14.38
CA ASP A 51 5.66 0.86 14.51
C ASP A 51 5.33 2.22 15.10
N LYS A 52 5.80 2.51 16.30
CA LYS A 52 5.66 3.84 16.92
C LYS A 52 6.37 4.91 16.07
N ASN A 53 7.53 4.58 15.52
CA ASN A 53 8.31 5.48 14.68
C ASN A 53 8.25 5.05 13.21
N ARG A 54 7.95 5.97 12.32
CA ARG A 54 8.19 5.78 10.88
C ARG A 54 9.65 6.13 10.60
N PHE A 55 10.47 5.11 10.36
CA PHE A 55 11.90 5.30 10.11
C PHE A 55 12.20 6.08 8.83
N ASP A 56 11.26 6.12 7.88
CA ASP A 56 11.32 6.92 6.65
C ASP A 56 10.94 8.40 6.86
N ASN A 57 10.41 8.76 8.04
CA ASN A 57 9.88 10.09 8.38
C ASN A 57 8.77 10.62 7.43
N GLN A 58 8.16 9.74 6.62
CA GLN A 58 7.13 10.12 5.63
C GLN A 58 5.71 9.93 6.17
N MET A 59 5.37 10.66 7.24
CA MET A 59 4.05 10.58 7.90
C MET A 59 2.88 10.95 6.98
N GLY A 60 3.12 11.78 5.96
CA GLY A 60 2.14 12.18 4.95
C GLY A 60 1.97 11.18 3.80
N CYS A 61 2.63 10.02 3.86
CA CYS A 61 2.58 9.01 2.81
C CYS A 61 1.96 7.69 3.28
N ILE A 62 1.32 7.00 2.33
CA ILE A 62 0.83 5.63 2.46
C ILE A 62 1.78 4.72 1.67
N SER A 63 2.16 3.58 2.27
CA SER A 63 3.03 2.58 1.63
C SER A 63 2.22 1.54 0.88
N PHE A 64 2.65 1.20 -0.33
CA PHE A 64 2.09 0.14 -1.17
C PHE A 64 3.21 -0.76 -1.71
N SER A 65 2.89 -2.04 -1.85
CA SER A 65 3.66 -2.99 -2.65
C SER A 65 3.07 -3.08 -4.06
N LEU A 66 3.90 -3.40 -5.06
CA LEU A 66 3.48 -3.61 -6.44
C LEU A 66 3.30 -5.10 -6.71
N ASP A 67 2.28 -5.44 -7.52
CA ASP A 67 1.98 -6.78 -8.04
C ASP A 67 1.75 -7.89 -7.00
N TYR A 68 2.41 -7.83 -5.84
CA TYR A 68 2.23 -8.73 -4.70
C TYR A 68 2.47 -8.02 -3.37
N ALA A 69 1.82 -8.48 -2.31
CA ALA A 69 2.08 -7.98 -0.97
C ALA A 69 3.49 -8.37 -0.51
N ASN A 70 4.21 -7.43 0.13
CA ASN A 70 5.52 -7.73 0.70
C ASN A 70 5.38 -8.67 1.91
N LYS A 71 5.39 -9.97 1.63
CA LYS A 71 5.17 -11.04 2.62
C LYS A 71 6.19 -10.99 3.77
N SER A 72 7.44 -10.71 3.49
CA SER A 72 8.49 -10.63 4.53
C SER A 72 8.19 -9.53 5.53
N MET A 73 7.74 -8.36 5.04
CA MET A 73 7.36 -7.24 5.89
C MET A 73 6.07 -7.54 6.66
N LEU A 74 5.07 -8.17 6.02
CA LEU A 74 3.83 -8.58 6.67
C LEU A 74 4.11 -9.54 7.82
N LEU A 75 4.88 -10.61 7.59
CA LEU A 75 5.28 -11.58 8.63
C LEU A 75 6.03 -10.92 9.79
N TYR A 76 6.92 -9.97 9.48
CA TYR A 76 7.60 -9.20 10.52
C TYR A 76 6.62 -8.41 11.41
N LYS A 77 5.59 -7.83 10.80
CA LYS A 77 4.54 -7.08 11.52
C LYS A 77 3.63 -8.00 12.32
N GLN A 78 3.20 -9.12 11.74
CA GLN A 78 2.37 -10.11 12.42
C GLN A 78 3.01 -10.65 13.70
N LYS A 79 4.33 -10.92 13.67
CA LYS A 79 5.07 -11.37 14.87
C LYS A 79 5.06 -10.35 16.03
N ARG A 80 4.73 -9.11 15.78
CA ARG A 80 4.70 -8.00 16.75
C ARG A 80 3.31 -7.54 17.15
N SER A 81 2.29 -8.19 16.62
CA SER A 81 0.89 -7.87 16.87
C SER A 81 0.10 -9.16 17.01
N SER A 82 -0.78 -9.21 17.98
CA SER A 82 -1.77 -10.31 18.15
C SER A 82 -3.01 -10.14 17.28
N ASN A 83 -3.08 -9.06 16.49
CA ASN A 83 -4.24 -8.78 15.64
C ASN A 83 -4.18 -9.59 14.35
N ASP A 84 -5.35 -9.88 13.79
CA ASP A 84 -5.48 -10.37 12.43
C ASP A 84 -5.11 -9.26 11.44
N TRP A 85 -4.67 -9.69 10.26
CA TRP A 85 -4.21 -8.81 9.19
C TRP A 85 -5.05 -9.02 7.94
N VAL A 86 -5.22 -7.94 7.19
CA VAL A 86 -5.84 -7.95 5.87
C VAL A 86 -4.90 -7.37 4.84
N ILE A 87 -5.01 -7.85 3.59
CA ILE A 87 -4.28 -7.32 2.45
C ILE A 87 -5.30 -6.73 1.49
N ILE A 88 -5.21 -5.43 1.24
CA ILE A 88 -6.10 -4.66 0.39
C ILE A 88 -5.47 -4.55 -1.00
N GLN A 89 -6.19 -4.99 -2.02
CA GLN A 89 -5.81 -4.88 -3.42
C GLN A 89 -6.49 -3.66 -4.04
N LEU A 90 -5.69 -2.84 -4.72
CA LEU A 90 -6.13 -1.63 -5.38
C LEU A 90 -5.81 -1.65 -6.87
N ASP A 91 -6.61 -0.96 -7.67
CA ASP A 91 -6.41 -0.80 -9.10
C ASP A 91 -5.20 0.12 -9.37
N ALA A 92 -4.13 -0.46 -9.93
CA ALA A 92 -2.89 0.27 -10.18
C ALA A 92 -3.04 1.37 -11.24
N GLU A 93 -3.83 1.11 -12.29
CA GLU A 93 -4.05 2.08 -13.37
C GLU A 93 -4.83 3.28 -12.86
N LYS A 94 -5.89 3.07 -12.09
CA LYS A 94 -6.67 4.15 -11.49
C LYS A 94 -5.84 4.99 -10.53
N ILE A 95 -5.04 4.35 -9.67
CA ILE A 95 -4.14 5.05 -8.74
C ILE A 95 -3.14 5.91 -9.51
N LEU A 96 -2.43 5.36 -10.51
CA LEU A 96 -1.47 6.13 -11.29
C LEU A 96 -2.13 7.23 -12.11
N THR A 97 -3.33 6.99 -12.64
CA THR A 97 -4.05 8.02 -13.40
C THR A 97 -4.28 9.28 -12.56
N ASN A 98 -4.55 9.12 -11.27
CA ASN A 98 -4.91 10.22 -10.37
C ASN A 98 -3.77 10.76 -9.51
N PHE A 99 -2.69 9.97 -9.30
CA PHE A 99 -1.66 10.28 -8.31
C PHE A 99 -0.21 10.12 -8.80
N TYR A 100 0.05 9.95 -10.11
CA TYR A 100 1.39 9.64 -10.63
C TYR A 100 2.49 10.61 -10.15
N ASP A 101 2.18 11.88 -9.92
CA ASP A 101 3.09 12.94 -9.47
C ASP A 101 3.22 13.03 -7.95
N LYS A 102 2.41 12.26 -7.21
CA LYS A 102 2.41 12.17 -5.75
C LYS A 102 3.03 10.88 -5.22
N ILE A 103 3.58 10.03 -6.10
CA ILE A 103 4.13 8.73 -5.73
C ILE A 103 5.65 8.79 -5.76
N TYR A 104 6.27 8.31 -4.69
CA TYR A 104 7.68 8.02 -4.59
C TYR A 104 7.92 6.54 -4.92
N TYR A 105 8.75 6.27 -5.92
CA TYR A 105 9.10 4.94 -6.40
C TYR A 105 10.43 4.50 -5.80
N CYS A 106 10.38 3.63 -4.81
CA CYS A 106 11.53 3.18 -4.04
C CYS A 106 11.95 1.78 -4.47
N LYS A 107 13.16 1.64 -5.02
CA LYS A 107 13.73 0.34 -5.41
C LYS A 107 13.82 -0.64 -4.23
N TYR A 108 13.99 -0.11 -3.02
CA TYR A 108 14.06 -0.86 -1.76
C TYR A 108 13.01 -0.35 -0.80
N ASN A 109 12.85 -1.02 0.33
CA ASN A 109 11.99 -0.53 1.40
C ASN A 109 12.32 0.91 1.78
N ALA A 110 11.30 1.73 2.01
CA ALA A 110 11.44 3.17 2.28
C ALA A 110 12.33 3.47 3.49
N SER A 111 12.39 2.56 4.47
CA SER A 111 13.26 2.68 5.65
C SER A 111 14.69 2.20 5.42
N SER A 112 15.05 1.76 4.22
CA SER A 112 16.43 1.37 3.90
C SER A 112 17.37 2.58 3.90
N PRO A 113 18.65 2.42 4.35
CA PRO A 113 19.60 3.52 4.36
C PRO A 113 19.77 4.22 3.01
N THR A 114 19.70 3.45 1.92
CA THR A 114 19.79 3.97 0.55
C THR A 114 18.63 4.89 0.22
N VAL A 115 17.39 4.48 0.52
CA VAL A 115 16.19 5.29 0.23
C VAL A 115 16.15 6.50 1.14
N ILE A 116 16.44 6.35 2.44
CA ILE A 116 16.51 7.47 3.39
C ILE A 116 17.51 8.53 2.91
N LYS A 117 18.69 8.12 2.42
CA LYS A 117 19.68 9.06 1.85
C LYS A 117 19.11 9.84 0.67
N ILE A 118 18.35 9.19 -0.22
CA ILE A 118 17.72 9.87 -1.37
C ILE A 118 16.60 10.81 -0.88
N LEU A 119 15.75 10.37 0.04
CA LEU A 119 14.67 11.20 0.62
C LEU A 119 15.21 12.49 1.23
N ASN A 120 16.36 12.42 1.90
CA ASN A 120 16.99 13.57 2.55
C ASN A 120 17.70 14.52 1.55
N ASN A 121 18.31 13.98 0.50
CA ASN A 121 19.14 14.76 -0.43
C ASN A 121 18.40 15.20 -1.70
N ASN A 122 17.54 14.36 -2.25
CA ASN A 122 16.84 14.60 -3.52
C ASN A 122 15.55 13.75 -3.61
N LYS A 123 14.59 14.01 -2.73
CA LYS A 123 13.32 13.27 -2.71
C LYS A 123 12.56 13.33 -4.04
N ASN A 124 12.69 14.42 -4.81
CA ASN A 124 11.99 14.58 -6.08
C ASN A 124 12.46 13.57 -7.15
N TYR A 125 13.70 13.05 -7.03
CA TYR A 125 14.18 11.96 -7.88
C TYR A 125 13.25 10.73 -7.77
N LEU A 126 12.79 10.40 -6.58
CA LEU A 126 11.91 9.24 -6.37
C LEU A 126 10.53 9.39 -7.01
N LYS A 127 10.13 10.59 -7.43
CA LYS A 127 8.89 10.83 -8.18
C LYS A 127 9.07 10.72 -9.70
N THR A 128 10.27 10.41 -10.18
CA THR A 128 10.56 10.35 -11.62
C THR A 128 10.23 8.99 -12.23
N ILE A 129 10.01 9.01 -13.55
CA ILE A 129 9.85 7.78 -14.35
C ILE A 129 11.11 6.90 -14.29
N GLN A 130 12.29 7.51 -14.14
CA GLN A 130 13.54 6.78 -13.98
C GLN A 130 13.55 5.99 -12.65
N ALA A 131 13.11 6.60 -11.54
CA ALA A 131 13.01 5.92 -10.26
C ALA A 131 12.02 4.75 -10.34
N PHE A 132 10.90 4.91 -11.04
CA PHE A 132 9.94 3.82 -11.27
C PHE A 132 10.56 2.68 -12.08
N ASN A 133 11.21 2.95 -13.19
CA ASN A 133 11.90 1.91 -13.97
C ASN A 133 13.00 1.21 -13.16
N ASN A 134 13.70 1.93 -12.29
CA ASN A 134 14.77 1.37 -11.45
C ASN A 134 14.26 0.39 -10.37
N MET A 135 12.95 0.27 -10.14
CA MET A 135 12.37 -0.76 -9.26
C MET A 135 12.50 -2.16 -9.85
N PHE A 136 12.72 -2.26 -11.17
CA PHE A 136 12.89 -3.51 -11.92
C PHE A 136 14.37 -3.71 -12.27
N ASP A 137 14.80 -4.97 -12.37
CA ASP A 137 16.12 -5.33 -12.86
C ASP A 137 16.15 -5.38 -14.40
N GLU A 138 17.29 -5.70 -14.98
CA GLU A 138 17.48 -5.81 -16.44
C GLU A 138 16.61 -6.89 -17.09
N SER A 139 16.20 -7.90 -16.34
CA SER A 139 15.26 -8.94 -16.79
C SER A 139 13.80 -8.50 -16.72
N GLY A 140 13.51 -7.32 -16.18
CA GLY A 140 12.17 -6.79 -15.95
C GLY A 140 11.51 -7.30 -14.66
N LYS A 141 12.25 -7.99 -13.80
CA LYS A 141 11.75 -8.50 -12.52
C LYS A 141 11.74 -7.39 -11.47
N LEU A 142 10.60 -7.24 -10.80
CA LEU A 142 10.45 -6.32 -9.67
C LEU A 142 11.37 -6.71 -8.50
N ASN A 143 12.07 -5.74 -7.93
CA ASN A 143 12.80 -5.97 -6.68
C ASN A 143 11.82 -6.33 -5.56
N PHE A 144 12.06 -7.40 -4.83
CA PHE A 144 11.15 -7.91 -3.79
C PHE A 144 10.96 -6.97 -2.59
N GLN A 145 11.87 -6.01 -2.42
CA GLN A 145 11.78 -4.95 -1.40
C GLN A 145 11.21 -3.64 -1.96
N ALA A 146 10.87 -3.60 -3.26
CA ALA A 146 10.35 -2.40 -3.88
C ALA A 146 9.08 -1.92 -3.18
N GLU A 147 9.01 -0.63 -2.93
CA GLU A 147 7.91 0.02 -2.22
C GLU A 147 7.53 1.33 -2.92
N MET A 148 6.25 1.59 -3.01
CA MET A 148 5.73 2.91 -3.38
C MET A 148 5.22 3.63 -2.15
N MET A 149 5.46 4.93 -2.08
CA MET A 149 4.85 5.79 -1.07
C MET A 149 4.01 6.86 -1.78
N LEU A 150 2.70 6.84 -1.53
CA LEU A 150 1.78 7.83 -2.08
C LEU A 150 1.54 8.96 -1.07
N GLU A 151 1.81 10.18 -1.48
CA GLU A 151 1.55 11.39 -0.71
C GLU A 151 0.06 11.77 -0.78
N GLY A 152 -0.60 11.75 0.34
CA GLY A 152 -2.05 12.00 0.46
C GLY A 152 -2.84 10.77 0.92
N ASN A 153 -4.15 10.78 0.64
CA ASN A 153 -5.10 9.74 1.02
C ASN A 153 -5.68 9.07 -0.23
N VAL A 154 -6.12 7.81 -0.10
CA VAL A 154 -6.69 7.02 -1.19
C VAL A 154 -8.11 6.62 -0.82
N SER A 155 -9.09 7.01 -1.65
CA SER A 155 -10.50 6.64 -1.47
C SER A 155 -10.69 5.12 -1.51
N CYS A 156 -11.66 4.62 -0.75
CA CYS A 156 -12.03 3.21 -0.75
C CYS A 156 -12.59 2.74 -2.12
N GLU A 157 -13.02 3.64 -3.00
CA GLU A 157 -13.47 3.32 -4.36
C GLU A 157 -12.39 2.69 -5.27
N TYR A 158 -11.11 2.82 -4.89
CA TYR A 158 -9.99 2.16 -5.59
C TYR A 158 -9.78 0.72 -5.12
N VAL A 159 -10.40 0.30 -4.01
CA VAL A 159 -10.30 -1.06 -3.47
C VAL A 159 -11.10 -2.01 -4.35
N GLN A 160 -10.46 -3.09 -4.77
CA GLN A 160 -11.11 -4.15 -5.56
C GLN A 160 -11.35 -5.40 -4.74
N LYS A 161 -10.35 -5.80 -3.95
CA LYS A 161 -10.41 -7.04 -3.16
C LYS A 161 -9.73 -6.85 -1.80
N ILE A 162 -10.20 -7.65 -0.84
CA ILE A 162 -9.56 -7.80 0.46
C ILE A 162 -9.24 -9.28 0.65
N TYR A 163 -7.95 -9.59 0.86
CA TYR A 163 -7.50 -10.94 1.17
C TYR A 163 -7.40 -11.11 2.69
N VAL A 164 -7.75 -12.31 3.13
CA VAL A 164 -7.73 -12.75 4.53
C VAL A 164 -7.15 -14.15 4.63
N ASP A 165 -6.67 -14.54 5.80
CA ASP A 165 -6.03 -15.83 6.05
C ASP A 165 -6.99 -16.93 6.51
N SER A 166 -8.19 -16.57 7.00
CA SER A 166 -9.12 -17.51 7.65
C SER A 166 -10.58 -17.21 7.29
N LEU A 167 -11.43 -18.22 7.51
CA LEU A 167 -12.89 -18.07 7.37
C LEU A 167 -13.46 -17.12 8.41
N GLN A 168 -12.95 -17.16 9.64
CA GLN A 168 -13.37 -16.26 10.72
C GLN A 168 -13.11 -14.79 10.34
N THR A 169 -11.89 -14.48 9.90
CA THR A 169 -11.54 -13.14 9.45
C THR A 169 -12.38 -12.71 8.24
N LYS A 170 -12.70 -13.64 7.32
CA LYS A 170 -13.58 -13.37 6.19
C LYS A 170 -14.96 -12.88 6.62
N PHE A 171 -15.61 -13.56 7.59
CA PHE A 171 -16.93 -13.16 8.07
C PHE A 171 -16.90 -11.75 8.69
N ILE A 172 -15.87 -11.45 9.50
CA ILE A 172 -15.72 -10.12 10.10
C ILE A 172 -15.59 -9.05 9.01
N VAL A 173 -14.74 -9.30 8.01
CA VAL A 173 -14.49 -8.34 6.91
C VAL A 173 -15.75 -8.14 6.06
N GLN A 174 -16.50 -9.21 5.77
CA GLN A 174 -17.77 -9.10 5.03
C GLN A 174 -18.81 -8.27 5.78
N GLN A 175 -18.94 -8.47 7.09
CA GLN A 175 -19.84 -7.66 7.90
C GLN A 175 -19.45 -6.17 7.88
N LEU A 176 -18.17 -5.84 8.03
CA LEU A 176 -17.70 -4.46 7.96
C LEU A 176 -17.99 -3.82 6.59
N ILE A 177 -17.82 -4.57 5.50
CA ILE A 177 -18.13 -4.12 4.14
C ILE A 177 -19.61 -3.81 3.98
N GLU A 178 -20.49 -4.68 4.50
CA GLU A 178 -21.95 -4.50 4.47
C GLU A 178 -22.39 -3.29 5.32
N ASP A 179 -21.85 -3.15 6.54
CA ASP A 179 -22.15 -2.05 7.46
C ASP A 179 -21.75 -0.68 6.85
N ASN A 180 -20.70 -0.65 6.04
CA ASN A 180 -20.25 0.54 5.33
C ASN A 180 -20.86 0.69 3.92
N ASN A 181 -21.84 -0.15 3.54
CA ASN A 181 -22.57 -0.10 2.27
C ASN A 181 -21.72 -0.31 1.00
N TYR A 182 -20.59 -0.99 1.06
CA TYR A 182 -19.80 -1.36 -0.11
C TYR A 182 -20.32 -2.67 -0.72
N LYS A 183 -20.67 -2.65 -2.02
CA LYS A 183 -21.20 -3.84 -2.73
C LYS A 183 -20.19 -4.50 -3.66
N ASN A 184 -19.09 -3.83 -3.98
CA ASN A 184 -18.18 -4.24 -5.05
C ASN A 184 -16.81 -4.71 -4.55
N ILE A 185 -16.62 -4.86 -3.23
CA ILE A 185 -15.36 -5.33 -2.64
C ILE A 185 -15.48 -6.84 -2.40
N GLU A 186 -14.68 -7.61 -3.12
CA GLU A 186 -14.62 -9.06 -2.97
C GLU A 186 -13.70 -9.46 -1.81
N VAL A 187 -14.14 -10.39 -0.93
CA VAL A 187 -13.33 -10.93 0.17
C VAL A 187 -12.89 -12.36 -0.14
N ILE A 188 -11.59 -12.58 -0.23
CA ILE A 188 -10.98 -13.85 -0.64
C ILE A 188 -10.10 -14.40 0.47
N ILE A 189 -10.29 -15.70 0.81
CA ILE A 189 -9.35 -16.42 1.67
C ILE A 189 -8.16 -16.84 0.81
N LYS A 190 -6.94 -16.40 1.19
CA LYS A 190 -5.71 -16.71 0.47
C LYS A 190 -4.52 -16.78 1.43
N LYS A 191 -4.43 -17.88 2.18
CA LYS A 191 -3.42 -18.10 3.23
C LYS A 191 -1.98 -17.93 2.76
N GLU A 192 -1.67 -18.27 1.52
CA GLU A 192 -0.34 -18.16 0.95
C GLU A 192 0.18 -16.74 0.80
N MET A 193 -0.68 -15.73 0.95
CA MET A 193 -0.27 -14.31 0.95
C MET A 193 0.20 -13.83 2.33
N PHE A 194 -0.10 -14.59 3.39
CA PHE A 194 0.20 -14.26 4.78
C PHE A 194 1.40 -14.98 5.37
#